data_dba543e5d87af255db87cc69fa2af41b
#
_entry.id   dba543e5d87af255db87cc69fa2af41b
#
_cell.length_a   1.000
_cell.length_b   1.000
_cell.length_c   1.000
_cell.angle_alpha   90.00
_cell.angle_beta   90.00
_cell.angle_gamma   90.00
#
_symmetry.space_group_name_H-M   'P 1'
#
loop_
_entity.id
_entity.type
_entity.pdbx_description
1 polymer ?
#
loop_
_entity_poly.entity_id
_entity_poly.type
_entity_poly.pdbx_seq_one_letter_code
_entity_poly.pdbx_strand_id
1 'polypeptide(L)'
;MGEQLIIAVSREFGSGGHAVAQLLSEKYNIPLYDSNLLEDIADQKNLDAQALGKYDEKSKASFFTRSVRGFSTSPEENLAWMQFKYLKGMADEGKSFVIVGRCAEEVLKENPNLVTIFVLGSMENKIHRIMERYQTTRDKAVKLIEQQDKKRKTYHNRYCQGK
;
A
#
# COMPACT_ATOMS: atom_id res chain seq x y z
N MET A 1 -28.42 2.62 -7.21
CA MET A 1 -27.06 2.22 -6.84
C MET A 1 -26.16 3.40 -7.18
N GLY A 2 -25.40 3.93 -6.22
CA GLY A 2 -24.45 5.02 -6.51
C GLY A 2 -23.35 4.52 -7.45
N GLU A 3 -22.73 5.44 -8.19
CA GLU A 3 -21.55 5.12 -9.01
C GLU A 3 -20.42 4.59 -8.10
N GLN A 4 -19.68 3.60 -8.59
CA GLN A 4 -18.49 3.09 -7.91
C GLN A 4 -17.46 4.22 -7.76
N LEU A 5 -16.81 4.31 -6.59
CA LEU A 5 -15.72 5.21 -6.34
C LEU A 5 -14.55 4.45 -5.70
N ILE A 6 -13.41 4.45 -6.35
CA ILE A 6 -12.18 3.87 -5.82
C ILE A 6 -11.13 4.98 -5.70
N ILE A 7 -10.56 5.17 -4.51
CA ILE A 7 -9.54 6.18 -4.26
C ILE A 7 -8.25 5.49 -3.84
N ALA A 8 -7.24 5.54 -4.71
CA ALA A 8 -5.88 5.05 -4.40
C ALA A 8 -5.02 6.20 -3.86
N VAL A 9 -4.54 6.06 -2.62
CA VAL A 9 -3.72 7.06 -1.96
C VAL A 9 -2.28 6.56 -1.82
N SER A 10 -1.39 7.07 -2.65
CA SER A 10 0.05 6.89 -2.52
C SER A 10 0.67 8.07 -1.77
N ARG A 11 1.80 7.87 -1.10
CA ARG A 11 2.33 8.87 -0.15
C ARG A 11 3.80 8.69 0.18
N GLU A 12 4.45 9.78 0.56
CA GLU A 12 5.71 9.75 1.28
C GLU A 12 5.51 9.44 2.77
N PHE A 13 6.55 8.93 3.43
CA PHE A 13 6.52 8.64 4.86
C PHE A 13 6.51 9.96 5.67
N GLY A 14 5.57 10.06 6.60
CA GLY A 14 5.38 11.30 7.39
C GLY A 14 4.61 12.42 6.67
N SER A 15 4.18 12.23 5.41
CA SER A 15 3.43 13.25 4.67
C SER A 15 1.99 13.48 5.18
N GLY A 16 1.43 12.56 5.97
CA GLY A 16 0.04 12.61 6.41
C GLY A 16 -0.93 11.88 5.48
N GLY A 17 -0.42 11.10 4.51
CA GLY A 17 -1.25 10.42 3.53
C GLY A 17 -2.27 9.45 4.13
N HIS A 18 -1.96 8.80 5.26
CA HIS A 18 -2.94 7.95 5.95
C HIS A 18 -4.11 8.77 6.53
N ALA A 19 -3.83 9.92 7.12
CA ALA A 19 -4.89 10.81 7.63
C ALA A 19 -5.78 11.35 6.50
N VAL A 20 -5.19 11.67 5.34
CA VAL A 20 -5.95 12.05 4.15
C VAL A 20 -6.86 10.90 3.69
N ALA A 21 -6.35 9.68 3.63
CA ALA A 21 -7.14 8.51 3.25
C ALA A 21 -8.29 8.25 4.23
N GLN A 22 -8.06 8.41 5.53
CA GLN A 22 -9.10 8.27 6.55
C GLN A 22 -10.20 9.32 6.38
N LEU A 23 -9.84 10.59 6.20
CA LEU A 23 -10.82 11.65 5.96
C LEU A 23 -11.64 11.43 4.69
N LEU A 24 -11.03 10.88 3.63
CA LEU A 24 -11.74 10.52 2.40
C LEU A 24 -12.71 9.37 2.63
N SER A 25 -12.28 8.33 3.34
CA SER A 25 -13.14 7.20 3.72
C SER A 25 -14.38 7.67 4.51
N GLU A 26 -14.17 8.50 5.52
CA GLU A 26 -15.24 9.09 6.33
C GLU A 26 -16.18 9.98 5.49
N LYS A 27 -15.60 10.86 4.66
CA LYS A 27 -16.36 11.81 3.82
C LYS A 27 -17.29 11.12 2.84
N TYR A 28 -16.82 10.04 2.20
CA TYR A 28 -17.58 9.31 1.20
C TYR A 28 -18.31 8.08 1.78
N ASN A 29 -18.13 7.82 3.07
CA ASN A 29 -18.69 6.64 3.77
C ASN A 29 -18.38 5.33 3.03
N ILE A 30 -17.12 5.15 2.67
CA ILE A 30 -16.60 3.95 2.00
C ILE A 30 -15.44 3.35 2.81
N PRO A 31 -15.22 2.02 2.79
CA PRO A 31 -14.20 1.38 3.61
C PRO A 31 -12.78 1.83 3.24
N LEU A 32 -11.92 1.86 4.25
CA LEU A 32 -10.48 2.13 4.12
C LEU A 32 -9.68 0.83 4.26
N TYR A 33 -8.85 0.55 3.27
CA TYR A 33 -7.88 -0.54 3.29
C TYR A 33 -6.45 0.01 3.35
N ASP A 34 -5.69 -0.46 4.32
CA ASP A 34 -4.26 -0.15 4.50
C ASP A 34 -3.53 -1.44 4.91
N SER A 35 -2.97 -1.52 6.10
CA SER A 35 -2.35 -2.73 6.64
C SER A 35 -3.35 -3.86 6.88
N ASN A 36 -4.60 -3.52 7.18
CA ASN A 36 -5.71 -4.45 7.40
C ASN A 36 -6.12 -5.25 6.15
N LEU A 37 -5.71 -4.84 4.95
CA LEU A 37 -5.99 -5.61 3.72
C LEU A 37 -5.51 -7.07 3.81
N LEU A 38 -4.40 -7.30 4.52
CA LEU A 38 -3.89 -8.65 4.72
C LEU A 38 -4.74 -9.50 5.66
N GLU A 39 -5.36 -8.86 6.65
CA GLU A 39 -6.29 -9.51 7.57
C GLU A 39 -7.53 -9.97 6.81
N ASP A 40 -8.10 -9.10 5.98
CA ASP A 40 -9.27 -9.43 5.15
C ASP A 40 -8.97 -10.59 4.17
N ILE A 41 -7.78 -10.58 3.54
CA ILE A 41 -7.36 -11.67 2.66
C ILE A 41 -7.17 -12.97 3.43
N ALA A 42 -6.58 -12.91 4.62
CA ALA A 42 -6.35 -14.05 5.47
C ALA A 42 -7.67 -14.71 5.91
N ASP A 43 -8.62 -13.91 6.35
CA ASP A 43 -9.94 -14.37 6.78
C ASP A 43 -10.70 -15.06 5.64
N GLN A 44 -10.71 -14.46 4.45
CA GLN A 44 -11.39 -15.06 3.30
C GLN A 44 -10.74 -16.37 2.82
N LYS A 45 -9.43 -16.53 3.03
CA LYS A 45 -8.69 -17.72 2.60
C LYS A 45 -8.37 -18.68 3.72
N ASN A 46 -8.83 -18.42 4.93
CA ASN A 46 -8.51 -19.20 6.12
C ASN A 46 -6.98 -19.35 6.35
N LEU A 47 -6.24 -18.25 6.14
CA LEU A 47 -4.79 -18.16 6.27
C LEU A 47 -4.39 -17.43 7.54
N ASP A 48 -3.17 -17.65 8.03
CA ASP A 48 -2.63 -16.90 9.17
C ASP A 48 -2.18 -15.48 8.74
N ALA A 49 -2.92 -14.46 9.18
CA ALA A 49 -2.62 -13.06 8.89
C ALA A 49 -1.25 -12.61 9.42
N GLN A 50 -0.82 -13.13 10.58
CA GLN A 50 0.49 -12.80 11.15
C GLN A 50 1.64 -13.38 10.34
N ALA A 51 1.46 -14.58 9.80
CA ALA A 51 2.43 -15.18 8.89
C ALA A 51 2.54 -14.36 7.59
N LEU A 52 1.43 -13.88 7.03
CA LEU A 52 1.41 -13.01 5.85
C LEU A 52 2.11 -11.67 6.11
N GLY A 53 1.86 -11.03 7.25
CA GLY A 53 2.45 -9.75 7.62
C GLY A 53 3.98 -9.77 7.70
N LYS A 54 4.58 -10.88 8.12
CA LYS A 54 6.05 -11.05 8.16
C LYS A 54 6.71 -10.97 6.79
N TYR A 55 6.01 -11.29 5.73
CA TYR A 55 6.52 -11.23 4.36
C TYR A 55 6.28 -9.87 3.71
N ASP A 56 5.26 -9.13 4.13
CA ASP A 56 4.94 -7.81 3.60
C ASP A 56 6.02 -6.75 3.91
N GLU A 57 6.62 -6.82 5.07
CA GLU A 57 7.69 -5.88 5.51
C GLU A 57 9.09 -6.25 4.99
N LYS A 58 9.30 -7.49 4.54
CA LYS A 58 10.62 -7.97 4.10
C LYS A 58 10.84 -7.75 2.61
N SER A 59 11.02 -6.51 2.19
CA SER A 59 11.57 -6.18 0.87
C SER A 59 13.09 -6.38 0.85
N LYS A 60 13.58 -7.58 1.12
CA LYS A 60 14.98 -7.92 0.86
C LYS A 60 15.08 -8.46 -0.55
N ALA A 61 15.87 -7.78 -1.39
CA ALA A 61 16.26 -8.23 -2.71
C ALA A 61 16.88 -9.64 -2.62
N SER A 62 16.09 -10.65 -2.88
CA SER A 62 16.60 -11.98 -3.17
C SER A 62 16.88 -12.04 -4.67
N PHE A 63 18.15 -11.95 -5.05
CA PHE A 63 18.60 -12.04 -6.44
C PHE A 63 18.46 -13.45 -7.06
N PHE A 64 17.89 -14.40 -6.35
CA PHE A 64 17.77 -15.80 -6.76
C PHE A 64 16.35 -16.35 -6.66
N THR A 65 15.39 -15.68 -7.29
CA THR A 65 14.06 -16.27 -7.44
C THR A 65 13.93 -16.89 -8.84
N ARG A 66 13.80 -18.21 -8.88
CA ARG A 66 13.54 -18.96 -10.11
C ARG A 66 12.02 -19.01 -10.31
N SER A 67 11.55 -18.43 -11.40
CA SER A 67 10.15 -18.60 -11.81
C SER A 67 9.93 -20.02 -12.35
N VAL A 68 9.01 -20.77 -11.74
CA VAL A 68 8.59 -22.08 -12.22
C VAL A 68 7.11 -21.99 -12.60
N ARG A 69 6.79 -22.14 -13.88
CA ARG A 69 5.42 -22.11 -14.43
C ARG A 69 4.62 -20.83 -14.12
N GLY A 70 5.28 -19.66 -14.12
CA GLY A 70 4.61 -18.37 -13.90
C GLY A 70 4.32 -18.03 -12.43
N PHE A 71 4.72 -18.87 -11.48
CA PHE A 71 4.67 -18.58 -10.04
C PHE A 71 6.06 -18.24 -9.53
N SER A 72 6.19 -17.13 -8.81
CA SER A 72 7.43 -16.79 -8.11
C SER A 72 7.61 -17.72 -6.91
N THR A 73 8.88 -18.08 -6.63
CA THR A 73 9.24 -18.80 -5.39
C THR A 73 9.40 -17.84 -4.20
N SER A 74 9.28 -16.54 -4.42
CA SER A 74 9.35 -15.53 -3.36
C SER A 74 8.01 -15.39 -2.64
N PRO A 75 7.95 -15.62 -1.32
CA PRO A 75 6.73 -15.41 -0.54
C PRO A 75 6.21 -13.97 -0.64
N GLU A 76 7.12 -12.99 -0.73
CA GLU A 76 6.77 -11.58 -0.86
C GLU A 76 6.07 -11.27 -2.18
N GLU A 77 6.52 -11.87 -3.29
CA GLU A 77 5.85 -11.72 -4.59
C GLU A 77 4.48 -12.38 -4.61
N ASN A 78 4.38 -13.56 -4.04
CA ASN A 78 3.09 -14.26 -3.93
C ASN A 78 2.09 -13.45 -3.11
N LEU A 79 2.54 -12.83 -2.03
CA LEU A 79 1.72 -11.95 -1.19
C LEU A 79 1.26 -10.72 -1.97
N ALA A 80 2.15 -10.04 -2.70
CA ALA A 80 1.80 -8.89 -3.52
C ALA A 80 0.75 -9.27 -4.57
N TRP A 81 0.93 -10.39 -5.27
CA TRP A 81 -0.05 -10.88 -6.25
C TRP A 81 -1.39 -11.25 -5.64
N MET A 82 -1.42 -11.79 -4.43
CA MET A 82 -2.67 -12.04 -3.69
C MET A 82 -3.41 -10.74 -3.39
N GLN A 83 -2.70 -9.70 -2.93
CA GLN A 83 -3.28 -8.37 -2.69
C GLN A 83 -3.82 -7.76 -3.98
N PHE A 84 -3.07 -7.81 -5.07
CA PHE A 84 -3.49 -7.28 -6.37
C PHE A 84 -4.74 -7.98 -6.90
N LYS A 85 -4.79 -9.31 -6.79
CA LYS A 85 -5.97 -10.09 -7.19
C LYS A 85 -7.19 -9.74 -6.34
N TYR A 86 -7.00 -9.55 -5.04
CA TYR A 86 -8.07 -9.16 -4.13
C TYR A 86 -8.62 -7.77 -4.47
N LEU A 87 -7.75 -6.78 -4.68
CA LEU A 87 -8.14 -5.43 -5.08
C LEU A 87 -8.92 -5.42 -6.41
N LYS A 88 -8.44 -6.16 -7.41
CA LYS A 88 -9.17 -6.31 -8.67
C LYS A 88 -10.54 -6.95 -8.49
N GLY A 89 -10.61 -8.02 -7.71
CA GLY A 89 -11.90 -8.67 -7.42
C GLY A 89 -12.92 -7.72 -6.80
N MET A 90 -12.51 -6.92 -5.79
CA MET A 90 -13.40 -5.92 -5.19
C MET A 90 -13.84 -4.86 -6.21
N ALA A 91 -12.94 -4.41 -7.07
CA ALA A 91 -13.25 -3.43 -8.11
C ALA A 91 -14.22 -4.00 -9.15
N ASP A 92 -14.03 -5.23 -9.59
CA ASP A 92 -14.89 -5.94 -10.55
C ASP A 92 -16.29 -6.22 -9.98
N GLU A 93 -16.39 -6.41 -8.66
CA GLU A 93 -17.67 -6.53 -7.93
C GLU A 93 -18.39 -5.19 -7.76
N GLY A 94 -17.87 -4.08 -8.27
CA GLY A 94 -18.46 -2.76 -8.17
C GLY A 94 -18.33 -2.11 -6.79
N LYS A 95 -17.45 -2.62 -5.91
CA LYS A 95 -17.23 -2.07 -4.57
C LYS A 95 -16.52 -0.72 -4.62
N SER A 96 -16.94 0.21 -3.76
CA SER A 96 -16.27 1.49 -3.52
C SER A 96 -15.37 1.37 -2.30
N PHE A 97 -14.14 1.91 -2.37
CA PHE A 97 -13.18 1.89 -1.26
C PHE A 97 -12.06 2.90 -1.42
N VAL A 98 -11.40 3.20 -0.30
CA VAL A 98 -10.11 3.89 -0.26
C VAL A 98 -9.02 2.86 0.00
N ILE A 99 -7.93 2.90 -0.73
CA ILE A 99 -6.77 2.01 -0.55
C ILE A 99 -5.49 2.83 -0.40
N VAL A 100 -4.66 2.49 0.58
CA VAL A 100 -3.41 3.17 0.85
C VAL A 100 -2.21 2.35 0.39
N GLY A 101 -1.55 2.80 -0.68
CA GLY A 101 -0.38 2.16 -1.28
C GLY A 101 -0.72 0.91 -2.10
N ARG A 102 0.10 -0.13 -1.99
CA ARG A 102 -0.06 -1.44 -2.69
C ARG A 102 -0.05 -1.34 -4.21
N CYS A 103 0.56 -0.28 -4.76
CA CYS A 103 0.52 0.01 -6.21
C CYS A 103 -0.90 -0.02 -6.78
N ALA A 104 -1.91 0.37 -5.97
CA ALA A 104 -3.30 0.30 -6.37
C ALA A 104 -3.60 1.16 -7.60
N GLU A 105 -2.87 2.27 -7.77
CA GLU A 105 -2.91 3.13 -8.93
C GLU A 105 -2.53 2.43 -10.23
N GLU A 106 -1.61 1.47 -10.17
CA GLU A 106 -1.22 0.67 -11.33
C GLU A 106 -2.10 -0.57 -11.49
N VAL A 107 -2.42 -1.23 -10.37
CA VAL A 107 -3.24 -2.46 -10.34
C VAL A 107 -4.63 -2.22 -10.90
N LEU A 108 -5.22 -1.05 -10.63
CA LEU A 108 -6.59 -0.68 -10.98
C LEU A 108 -6.67 0.37 -12.10
N LYS A 109 -5.57 0.65 -12.81
CA LYS A 109 -5.47 1.73 -13.81
C LYS A 109 -6.51 1.67 -14.93
N GLU A 110 -7.01 0.50 -15.25
CA GLU A 110 -8.04 0.30 -16.28
C GLU A 110 -9.48 0.55 -15.75
N ASN A 111 -9.63 0.75 -14.43
CA ASN A 111 -10.95 1.02 -13.87
C ASN A 111 -11.31 2.51 -14.06
N PRO A 112 -12.40 2.84 -14.76
CA PRO A 112 -12.77 4.24 -15.06
C PRO A 112 -13.17 5.04 -13.82
N ASN A 113 -13.48 4.36 -12.71
CA ASN A 113 -13.91 4.96 -11.46
C ASN A 113 -12.77 5.13 -10.45
N LEU A 114 -11.51 4.94 -10.90
CA LEU A 114 -10.32 5.11 -10.08
C LEU A 114 -9.90 6.58 -10.03
N VAL A 115 -9.75 7.10 -8.82
CA VAL A 115 -9.10 8.38 -8.52
C VAL A 115 -7.76 8.09 -7.83
N THR A 116 -6.67 8.66 -8.34
CA THR A 116 -5.34 8.49 -7.77
C THR A 116 -4.86 9.78 -7.11
N ILE A 117 -4.34 9.65 -5.89
CA ILE A 117 -3.81 10.77 -5.10
C ILE A 117 -2.41 10.41 -4.62
N PHE A 118 -1.45 11.31 -4.82
CA PHE A 118 -0.13 11.19 -4.22
C PHE A 118 0.08 12.31 -3.19
N VAL A 119 0.32 11.96 -1.92
CA VAL A 119 0.48 12.92 -0.83
C VAL A 119 1.95 13.16 -0.55
N LEU A 120 2.39 14.38 -0.83
CA LEU A 120 3.73 14.89 -0.55
C LEU A 120 3.74 15.69 0.77
N GLY A 121 4.91 15.80 1.36
CA GLY A 121 5.14 16.67 2.50
C GLY A 121 6.51 17.34 2.42
N SER A 122 6.63 18.61 2.91
CA SER A 122 7.95 19.20 3.11
C SER A 122 8.76 18.36 4.12
N MET A 123 10.08 18.30 3.94
CA MET A 123 10.94 17.52 4.84
C MET A 123 10.75 17.96 6.31
N GLU A 124 10.62 19.26 6.58
CA GLU A 124 10.39 19.77 7.93
C GLU A 124 9.08 19.26 8.54
N ASN A 125 7.99 19.30 7.79
CA ASN A 125 6.70 18.79 8.27
C ASN A 125 6.73 17.26 8.49
N LYS A 126 7.42 16.53 7.62
CA LYS A 126 7.63 15.09 7.77
C LYS A 126 8.41 14.79 9.05
N ILE A 127 9.53 15.50 9.28
CA ILE A 127 10.38 15.34 10.47
C ILE A 127 9.57 15.61 11.74
N HIS A 128 8.85 16.72 11.78
CA HIS A 128 8.05 17.12 12.95
C HIS A 128 7.03 16.01 13.30
N ARG A 129 6.25 15.55 12.33
CA ARG A 129 5.27 14.48 12.54
C ARG A 129 5.91 13.16 12.99
N ILE A 130 7.08 12.81 12.46
CA ILE A 130 7.78 11.58 12.84
C ILE A 130 8.37 11.69 14.24
N MET A 131 8.92 12.85 14.60
CA MET A 131 9.41 13.09 15.96
C MET A 131 8.28 12.97 16.98
N GLU A 132 7.12 13.59 16.72
CA GLU A 132 5.96 13.49 17.61
C GLU A 132 5.43 12.06 17.70
N ARG A 133 5.22 11.40 16.55
CA ARG A 133 4.63 10.05 16.51
C ARG A 133 5.48 8.98 17.18
N TYR A 134 6.80 9.04 17.00
CA TYR A 134 7.73 8.02 17.47
C TYR A 134 8.56 8.47 18.68
N GLN A 135 8.30 9.66 19.23
CA GLN A 135 9.02 10.22 20.38
C GLN A 135 10.55 10.12 20.19
N THR A 136 11.03 10.58 19.04
CA THR A 136 12.41 10.39 18.61
C THR A 136 13.13 11.70 18.28
N THR A 137 14.44 11.65 18.11
CA THR A 137 15.24 12.82 17.74
C THR A 137 15.14 13.13 16.24
N ARG A 138 15.48 14.38 15.87
CA ARG A 138 15.50 14.85 14.48
C ARG A 138 16.33 13.94 13.58
N ASP A 139 17.56 13.58 13.98
CA ASP A 139 18.45 12.77 13.18
C ASP A 139 17.90 11.36 12.93
N LYS A 140 17.27 10.77 13.94
CA LYS A 140 16.59 9.48 13.81
C LYS A 140 15.37 9.58 12.91
N ALA A 141 14.59 10.67 13.01
CA ALA A 141 13.44 10.93 12.18
C ALA A 141 13.82 11.04 10.70
N VAL A 142 14.89 11.80 10.37
CA VAL A 142 15.42 11.92 9.00
C VAL A 142 15.79 10.55 8.43
N LYS A 143 16.60 9.77 9.17
CA LYS A 143 17.02 8.43 8.74
C LYS A 143 15.83 7.50 8.51
N LEU A 144 14.82 7.57 9.38
CA LEU A 144 13.62 6.75 9.25
C LEU A 144 12.80 7.13 8.01
N ILE A 145 12.65 8.44 7.74
CA ILE A 145 11.97 8.94 6.54
C ILE A 145 12.65 8.43 5.27
N GLU A 146 13.98 8.60 5.17
CA GLU A 146 14.76 8.17 4.01
C GLU A 146 14.66 6.65 3.78
N GLN A 147 14.76 5.86 4.85
CA GLN A 147 14.66 4.41 4.77
C GLN A 147 13.28 3.95 4.31
N GLN A 148 12.20 4.53 4.85
CA GLN A 148 10.84 4.15 4.50
C GLN A 148 10.48 4.61 3.09
N ASP A 149 10.85 5.81 2.68
CA ASP A 149 10.60 6.30 1.32
C ASP A 149 11.40 5.49 0.29
N LYS A 150 12.63 5.09 0.61
CA LYS A 150 13.42 4.17 -0.23
C LYS A 150 12.75 2.80 -0.37
N LYS A 151 12.23 2.22 0.72
CA LYS A 151 11.50 0.93 0.67
C LYS A 151 10.25 1.04 -0.22
N ARG A 152 9.46 2.11 -0.06
CA ARG A 152 8.27 2.36 -0.87
C ARG A 152 8.59 2.52 -2.35
N LYS A 153 9.63 3.31 -2.66
CA LYS A 153 10.11 3.47 -4.04
C LYS A 153 10.58 2.15 -4.65
N THR A 154 11.30 1.33 -3.88
CA THR A 154 11.75 0.01 -4.34
C THR A 154 10.57 -0.92 -4.62
N TYR A 155 9.56 -0.95 -3.73
CA TYR A 155 8.34 -1.73 -3.91
C TYR A 155 7.58 -1.26 -5.16
N HIS A 156 7.35 0.05 -5.29
CA HIS A 156 6.67 0.63 -6.43
C HIS A 156 7.39 0.29 -7.75
N ASN A 157 8.71 0.52 -7.83
CA ASN A 157 9.49 0.24 -9.04
C ASN A 157 9.51 -1.25 -9.43
N ARG A 158 9.30 -2.15 -8.46
CA ARG A 158 9.24 -3.58 -8.71
C ARG A 158 7.93 -4.01 -9.37
N TYR A 159 6.81 -3.42 -8.95
CA TYR A 159 5.47 -3.85 -9.36
C TYR A 159 4.78 -2.91 -10.34
N CYS A 160 5.16 -1.65 -10.37
CA CYS A 160 4.70 -0.67 -11.33
C CYS A 160 5.76 -0.52 -12.41
N GLN A 161 5.65 -1.31 -13.49
CA GLN A 161 6.61 -1.24 -14.59
C GLN A 161 6.50 0.10 -15.30
N GLY A 162 7.40 0.97 -14.95
CA GLY A 162 7.96 2.03 -15.76
C GLY A 162 6.98 3.01 -16.41
N LYS A 163 6.85 4.14 -15.77
CA LYS A 163 6.88 5.42 -16.52
C LYS A 163 7.56 6.46 -15.67
#